data_7c9b9158d4ad7f3787d0f802483ceffd
#
_entry.id   7c9b9158d4ad7f3787d0f802483ceffd
#
_cell.length_a   1.000
_cell.length_b   1.000
_cell.length_c   1.000
_cell.angle_alpha   90.00
_cell.angle_beta   90.00
_cell.angle_gamma   90.00
#
_symmetry.space_group_name_H-M   'P 1'
#
loop_
_entity.id
_entity.type
_entity.pdbx_description
1 polymer ?
#
loop_
_entity_poly.entity_id
_entity_poly.type
_entity_poly.pdbx_seq_one_letter_code
_entity_poly.pdbx_strand_id
1 'polypeptide(L)'
;MKVIFVASGNKAVGTVSAFVRSQYESLQREGVDMTLFPVCGHGWKAYAKAWVRLRRLVRAQHPDIVHAHYSVCGVLAAAATCCNRTKVMVSILGSFPRPSFKLRWVRFFIRHVWDATIVKSQRTADQLGIDLPVIANGVNLDQFALVDYHTARQRCGFEEGKKYVIWCSHPSRSEKRYPLAQKAVALLDDPNVVLYPVYDKPHSEVVEYMCAADVLLLTSVCEGSPNVIKEAMACNCPVVTTDVGDVTWVTGGLAGTWVVPYGDADALQQAIRNALLFGKRTQGRERILTLGLTTQQVAQKIKAIYDTL
;
A
#
# COMPACT_ATOMS: atom_id res chain seq x y z
N MET A 1 -25.78 1.38 6.57
CA MET A 1 -24.68 1.07 7.51
C MET A 1 -23.77 2.27 7.63
N LYS A 2 -23.55 2.75 8.84
CA LYS A 2 -22.73 3.94 9.13
C LYS A 2 -21.38 3.54 9.72
N VAL A 3 -20.29 4.01 9.11
CA VAL A 3 -18.92 3.63 9.48
C VAL A 3 -18.04 4.87 9.74
N ILE A 4 -17.37 4.90 10.88
CA ILE A 4 -16.29 5.87 11.13
C ILE A 4 -14.95 5.23 10.76
N PHE A 5 -14.21 5.88 9.85
CA PHE A 5 -12.97 5.41 9.30
C PHE A 5 -11.78 6.14 9.96
N VAL A 6 -11.06 5.46 10.84
CA VAL A 6 -10.01 6.05 11.67
C VAL A 6 -8.64 5.75 11.11
N ALA A 7 -7.85 6.78 10.79
CA ALA A 7 -6.51 6.60 10.26
C ALA A 7 -5.56 7.72 10.73
N SER A 8 -4.24 7.50 10.58
CA SER A 8 -3.25 8.55 10.83
C SER A 8 -3.42 9.71 9.85
N GLY A 9 -3.49 10.93 10.37
CA GLY A 9 -3.62 12.20 9.64
C GLY A 9 -2.34 13.03 9.60
N ASN A 10 -1.17 12.38 9.64
CA ASN A 10 0.12 13.07 9.85
C ASN A 10 0.94 13.30 8.56
N LYS A 11 0.43 13.03 7.36
CA LYS A 11 1.15 13.34 6.10
C LYS A 11 1.24 14.84 5.82
N ALA A 12 0.12 15.53 5.86
CA ALA A 12 0.01 16.96 6.13
C ALA A 12 -1.07 17.07 7.19
N VAL A 13 -1.06 18.11 8.04
CA VAL A 13 -1.98 18.19 9.19
C VAL A 13 -3.43 17.95 8.73
N GLY A 14 -4.03 16.86 9.19
CA GLY A 14 -5.41 16.49 8.88
C GLY A 14 -5.59 15.65 7.59
N THR A 15 -4.52 15.33 6.84
CA THR A 15 -4.62 14.50 5.64
C THR A 15 -4.20 13.06 5.89
N VAL A 16 -5.02 12.11 5.46
CA VAL A 16 -4.70 10.68 5.46
C VAL A 16 -3.87 10.31 4.22
N SER A 17 -3.23 9.14 4.27
CA SER A 17 -2.49 8.63 3.10
C SER A 17 -3.40 8.38 1.90
N ALA A 18 -2.87 8.51 0.68
CA ALA A 18 -3.64 8.37 -0.56
C ALA A 18 -4.39 7.03 -0.65
N PHE A 19 -3.77 5.91 -0.24
CA PHE A 19 -4.44 4.61 -0.28
C PHE A 19 -5.60 4.50 0.71
N VAL A 20 -5.50 5.12 1.90
CA VAL A 20 -6.60 5.17 2.88
C VAL A 20 -7.75 6.00 2.32
N ARG A 21 -7.44 7.12 1.69
CA ARG A 21 -8.43 7.96 1.03
C ARG A 21 -9.12 7.21 -0.11
N SER A 22 -8.36 6.56 -0.98
CA SER A 22 -8.90 5.76 -2.09
C SER A 22 -9.82 4.64 -1.59
N GLN A 23 -9.45 3.94 -0.50
CA GLN A 23 -10.30 2.92 0.11
C GLN A 23 -11.57 3.52 0.71
N TYR A 24 -11.47 4.65 1.40
CA TYR A 24 -12.61 5.40 1.94
C TYR A 24 -13.59 5.77 0.83
N GLU A 25 -13.12 6.40 -0.24
CA GLU A 25 -13.95 6.80 -1.39
C GLU A 25 -14.58 5.60 -2.10
N SER A 26 -13.85 4.49 -2.21
CA SER A 26 -14.38 3.26 -2.83
C SER A 26 -15.51 2.64 -2.00
N LEU A 27 -15.40 2.63 -0.68
CA LEU A 27 -16.47 2.16 0.21
C LEU A 27 -17.71 3.07 0.17
N GLN A 28 -17.51 4.38 0.04
CA GLN A 28 -18.64 5.31 -0.18
C GLN A 28 -19.38 5.00 -1.49
N ARG A 29 -18.66 4.69 -2.58
CA ARG A 29 -19.27 4.29 -3.86
C ARG A 29 -20.04 2.97 -3.76
N GLU A 30 -19.65 2.07 -2.86
CA GLU A 30 -20.38 0.83 -2.55
C GLU A 30 -21.56 1.06 -1.57
N GLY A 31 -21.95 2.32 -1.33
CA GLY A 31 -23.13 2.70 -0.56
C GLY A 31 -22.97 2.66 0.96
N VAL A 32 -21.73 2.67 1.47
CA VAL A 32 -21.46 2.78 2.91
C VAL A 32 -21.46 4.25 3.32
N ASP A 33 -22.25 4.60 4.36
CA ASP A 33 -22.24 5.94 4.96
C ASP A 33 -20.97 6.12 5.79
N MET A 34 -20.02 6.90 5.29
CA MET A 34 -18.65 6.97 5.81
C MET A 34 -18.34 8.33 6.41
N THR A 35 -17.76 8.34 7.61
CA THR A 35 -17.13 9.51 8.23
C THR A 35 -15.64 9.29 8.39
N LEU A 36 -14.79 10.16 7.82
CA LEU A 36 -13.34 10.08 7.98
C LEU A 36 -12.89 10.79 9.26
N PHE A 37 -12.13 10.09 10.11
CA PHE A 37 -11.54 10.63 11.33
C PHE A 37 -10.01 10.53 11.30
N PRO A 38 -9.30 11.63 10.96
CA PRO A 38 -7.85 11.67 10.99
C PRO A 38 -7.33 11.85 12.42
N VAL A 39 -6.40 11.00 12.83
CA VAL A 39 -5.63 11.12 14.08
C VAL A 39 -4.38 11.94 13.79
N CYS A 40 -4.34 13.19 14.27
CA CYS A 40 -3.25 14.14 14.03
C CYS A 40 -2.35 14.28 15.25
N GLY A 41 -1.04 14.43 15.01
CA GLY A 41 -0.01 14.60 16.02
C GLY A 41 0.65 13.31 16.45
N HIS A 42 1.68 13.45 17.32
CA HIS A 42 2.52 12.35 17.79
C HIS A 42 2.46 12.21 19.30
N GLY A 43 2.75 11.02 19.80
CA GLY A 43 2.83 10.71 21.23
C GLY A 43 1.48 10.61 21.94
N TRP A 44 1.52 10.24 23.22
CA TRP A 44 0.34 9.89 24.01
C TRP A 44 -0.68 11.03 24.14
N LYS A 45 -0.22 12.30 24.23
CA LYS A 45 -1.11 13.48 24.35
C LYS A 45 -1.99 13.65 23.11
N ALA A 46 -1.45 13.42 21.91
CA ALA A 46 -2.21 13.47 20.67
C ALA A 46 -3.28 12.38 20.61
N TYR A 47 -2.94 11.16 21.02
CA TYR A 47 -3.90 10.05 21.09
C TYR A 47 -4.97 10.24 22.15
N ALA A 48 -4.63 10.79 23.34
CA ALA A 48 -5.63 11.14 24.37
C ALA A 48 -6.63 12.19 23.86
N LYS A 49 -6.13 13.22 23.17
CA LYS A 49 -7.00 14.24 22.54
C LYS A 49 -7.88 13.64 21.44
N ALA A 50 -7.31 12.76 20.63
CA ALA A 50 -8.05 12.04 19.57
C ALA A 50 -9.11 11.12 20.19
N TRP A 51 -8.83 10.43 21.29
CA TRP A 51 -9.78 9.59 22.02
C TRP A 51 -11.03 10.36 22.45
N VAL A 52 -10.86 11.53 23.09
CA VAL A 52 -12.01 12.36 23.52
C VAL A 52 -12.86 12.79 22.33
N ARG A 53 -12.20 13.21 21.22
CA ARG A 53 -12.90 13.62 19.99
C ARG A 53 -13.64 12.44 19.34
N LEU A 54 -12.97 11.29 19.21
CA LEU A 54 -13.57 10.09 18.60
C LEU A 54 -14.75 9.59 19.45
N ARG A 55 -14.60 9.55 20.78
CA ARG A 55 -15.68 9.15 21.68
C ARG A 55 -16.92 10.06 21.59
N ARG A 56 -16.70 11.39 21.45
CA ARG A 56 -17.80 12.34 21.20
C ARG A 56 -18.48 12.06 19.86
N LEU A 57 -17.69 11.82 18.82
CA LEU A 57 -18.21 11.52 17.48
C LEU A 57 -19.01 10.21 17.46
N VAL A 58 -18.51 9.15 18.09
CA VAL A 58 -19.21 7.86 18.24
C VAL A 58 -20.55 8.04 18.96
N ARG A 59 -20.58 8.83 20.03
CA ARG A 59 -21.83 9.11 20.78
C ARG A 59 -22.82 9.96 19.98
N ALA A 60 -22.33 10.86 19.14
CA ALA A 60 -23.19 11.75 18.34
C ALA A 60 -23.76 11.04 17.10
N GLN A 61 -22.96 10.18 16.46
CA GLN A 61 -23.34 9.57 15.19
C GLN A 61 -23.93 8.16 15.32
N HIS A 62 -23.71 7.47 16.47
CA HIS A 62 -24.10 6.08 16.68
C HIS A 62 -23.73 5.17 15.51
N PRO A 63 -22.42 5.09 15.13
CA PRO A 63 -22.01 4.28 13.99
C PRO A 63 -22.18 2.80 14.28
N ASP A 64 -22.45 2.00 13.26
CA ASP A 64 -22.49 0.55 13.33
C ASP A 64 -21.05 0.01 13.55
N ILE A 65 -20.08 0.60 12.85
CA ILE A 65 -18.67 0.14 12.85
C ILE A 65 -17.71 1.33 12.98
N VAL A 66 -16.64 1.15 13.76
CA VAL A 66 -15.43 1.96 13.68
C VAL A 66 -14.33 1.12 13.03
N HIS A 67 -13.95 1.46 11.80
CA HIS A 67 -12.88 0.78 11.08
C HIS A 67 -11.57 1.56 11.21
N ALA A 68 -10.61 1.00 11.94
CA ALA A 68 -9.33 1.63 12.22
C ALA A 68 -8.21 1.07 11.32
N HIS A 69 -7.37 1.97 10.83
CA HIS A 69 -6.14 1.64 10.11
C HIS A 69 -4.95 1.77 11.04
N TYR A 70 -4.10 0.73 11.09
CA TYR A 70 -3.02 0.51 12.04
C TYR A 70 -3.48 0.09 13.44
N SER A 71 -2.69 -0.77 14.09
CA SER A 71 -2.98 -1.34 15.40
C SER A 71 -3.20 -0.29 16.51
N VAL A 72 -2.45 0.83 16.48
CA VAL A 72 -2.59 1.90 17.48
C VAL A 72 -3.93 2.63 17.32
N CYS A 73 -4.38 2.86 16.08
CA CYS A 73 -5.71 3.41 15.82
C CYS A 73 -6.82 2.42 16.23
N GLY A 74 -6.56 1.10 16.12
CA GLY A 74 -7.47 0.05 16.59
C GLY A 74 -7.68 0.09 18.09
N VAL A 75 -6.64 0.36 18.87
CA VAL A 75 -6.75 0.56 20.31
C VAL A 75 -7.53 1.83 20.66
N LEU A 76 -7.24 2.91 19.95
CA LEU A 76 -7.99 4.15 20.08
C LEU A 76 -9.50 3.94 19.81
N ALA A 77 -9.81 3.19 18.74
CA ALA A 77 -11.19 2.84 18.38
C ALA A 77 -11.87 2.03 19.48
N ALA A 78 -11.25 0.95 19.97
CA ALA A 78 -11.77 0.12 21.04
C ALA A 78 -12.02 0.93 22.33
N ALA A 79 -11.08 1.81 22.72
CA ALA A 79 -11.27 2.68 23.87
C ALA A 79 -12.38 3.72 23.69
N ALA A 80 -12.61 4.19 22.46
CA ALA A 80 -13.67 5.16 22.17
C ALA A 80 -15.07 4.55 22.10
N THR A 81 -15.16 3.28 21.70
CA THR A 81 -16.42 2.52 21.56
C THR A 81 -16.78 1.72 22.82
N CYS A 82 -15.91 1.71 23.83
CA CYS A 82 -16.18 1.04 25.11
C CYS A 82 -17.54 1.44 25.67
N CYS A 83 -18.35 0.44 26.03
CA CYS A 83 -19.75 0.58 26.50
C CYS A 83 -20.77 1.02 25.43
N ASN A 84 -20.44 0.91 24.16
CA ASN A 84 -21.38 1.10 23.04
C ASN A 84 -21.58 -0.22 22.27
N ARG A 85 -22.65 -0.30 21.46
CA ARG A 85 -22.88 -1.45 20.57
C ARG A 85 -22.06 -1.41 19.26
N THR A 86 -21.29 -0.33 19.06
CA THR A 86 -20.47 -0.12 17.88
C THR A 86 -19.38 -1.17 17.77
N LYS A 87 -19.28 -1.83 16.64
CA LYS A 87 -18.26 -2.83 16.34
C LYS A 87 -16.92 -2.19 15.97
N VAL A 88 -15.83 -2.86 16.28
CA VAL A 88 -14.47 -2.39 15.95
C VAL A 88 -13.81 -3.34 14.97
N MET A 89 -13.57 -2.84 13.77
CA MET A 89 -12.75 -3.54 12.76
C MET A 89 -11.38 -2.88 12.63
N VAL A 90 -10.33 -3.68 12.44
CA VAL A 90 -8.96 -3.17 12.30
C VAL A 90 -8.26 -3.71 11.06
N SER A 91 -7.75 -2.80 10.23
CA SER A 91 -6.81 -3.13 9.13
C SER A 91 -5.36 -3.01 9.62
N ILE A 92 -4.64 -4.13 9.64
CA ILE A 92 -3.21 -4.16 9.93
C ILE A 92 -2.44 -3.95 8.62
N LEU A 93 -1.78 -2.81 8.49
CA LEU A 93 -1.16 -2.34 7.24
C LEU A 93 0.32 -2.70 7.10
N GLY A 94 1.01 -2.96 8.19
CA GLY A 94 2.43 -3.30 8.20
C GLY A 94 2.68 -4.78 8.44
N SER A 95 3.94 -5.20 8.31
CA SER A 95 4.42 -6.51 8.70
C SER A 95 5.20 -6.44 10.03
N PHE A 96 5.45 -7.60 10.62
CA PHE A 96 6.17 -7.77 11.88
C PHE A 96 7.43 -8.62 11.63
N PRO A 97 8.52 -8.02 11.12
CA PRO A 97 9.68 -8.79 10.66
C PRO A 97 10.44 -9.51 11.79
N ARG A 98 10.17 -9.16 13.05
CA ARG A 98 10.80 -9.77 14.25
C ARG A 98 9.79 -9.98 15.36
N PRO A 99 9.95 -11.05 16.18
CA PRO A 99 9.18 -11.18 17.41
C PRO A 99 9.39 -9.94 18.31
N SER A 100 8.30 -9.33 18.73
CA SER A 100 8.37 -8.11 19.56
C SER A 100 7.21 -8.08 20.56
N PHE A 101 7.35 -7.29 21.61
CA PHE A 101 6.27 -7.02 22.55
C PHE A 101 5.01 -6.48 21.82
N LYS A 102 5.21 -5.67 20.79
CA LYS A 102 4.12 -5.16 19.93
C LYS A 102 3.31 -6.30 19.29
N LEU A 103 3.97 -7.37 18.82
CA LEU A 103 3.31 -8.51 18.22
C LEU A 103 2.40 -9.25 19.23
N ARG A 104 2.90 -9.50 20.44
CA ARG A 104 2.13 -10.15 21.53
C ARG A 104 0.90 -9.32 21.89
N TRP A 105 1.05 -8.03 21.97
CA TRP A 105 0.01 -7.09 22.29
C TRP A 105 -1.08 -7.02 21.18
N VAL A 106 -0.66 -6.94 19.92
CA VAL A 106 -1.61 -6.97 18.78
C VAL A 106 -2.39 -8.29 18.75
N ARG A 107 -1.74 -9.44 19.00
CA ARG A 107 -2.43 -10.74 19.12
C ARG A 107 -3.49 -10.76 20.21
N PHE A 108 -3.21 -10.14 21.37
CA PHE A 108 -4.20 -10.03 22.45
C PHE A 108 -5.45 -9.25 21.99
N PHE A 109 -5.24 -8.09 21.35
CA PHE A 109 -6.36 -7.27 20.86
C PHE A 109 -7.17 -7.96 19.76
N ILE A 110 -6.53 -8.69 18.85
CA ILE A 110 -7.22 -9.47 17.82
C ILE A 110 -8.13 -10.54 18.45
N ARG A 111 -7.66 -11.20 19.50
CA ARG A 111 -8.39 -12.33 20.11
C ARG A 111 -9.49 -11.92 21.08
N HIS A 112 -9.38 -10.75 21.69
CA HIS A 112 -10.20 -10.41 22.85
C HIS A 112 -10.90 -9.05 22.78
N VAL A 113 -10.54 -8.18 21.83
CA VAL A 113 -10.99 -6.78 21.86
C VAL A 113 -11.62 -6.31 20.55
N TRP A 114 -11.01 -6.64 19.42
CA TRP A 114 -11.51 -6.23 18.12
C TRP A 114 -12.49 -7.26 17.58
N ASP A 115 -13.64 -6.80 17.06
CA ASP A 115 -14.67 -7.67 16.50
C ASP A 115 -14.24 -8.31 15.18
N ALA A 116 -13.49 -7.58 14.36
CA ALA A 116 -12.86 -8.11 13.14
C ALA A 116 -11.48 -7.52 12.90
N THR A 117 -10.62 -8.30 12.27
CA THR A 117 -9.29 -7.84 11.84
C THR A 117 -8.99 -8.37 10.45
N ILE A 118 -8.46 -7.52 9.59
CA ILE A 118 -7.92 -7.91 8.28
C ILE A 118 -6.44 -7.57 8.19
N VAL A 119 -5.71 -8.38 7.45
CA VAL A 119 -4.28 -8.15 7.15
C VAL A 119 -4.09 -7.92 5.65
N LYS A 120 -2.94 -7.36 5.27
CA LYS A 120 -2.68 -6.99 3.87
C LYS A 120 -1.92 -8.05 3.08
N SER A 121 -1.33 -9.04 3.75
CA SER A 121 -0.62 -10.16 3.11
C SER A 121 -0.72 -11.42 3.97
N GLN A 122 -0.61 -12.59 3.32
CA GLN A 122 -0.52 -13.88 4.01
C GLN A 122 0.69 -13.90 4.95
N ARG A 123 1.83 -13.36 4.52
CA ARG A 123 3.04 -13.21 5.36
C ARG A 123 2.74 -12.50 6.69
N THR A 124 1.86 -11.50 6.70
CA THR A 124 1.46 -10.82 7.94
C THR A 124 0.56 -11.70 8.81
N ALA A 125 -0.36 -12.48 8.22
CA ALA A 125 -1.18 -13.45 8.96
C ALA A 125 -0.30 -14.53 9.61
N ASP A 126 0.65 -15.07 8.86
CA ASP A 126 1.61 -16.10 9.33
C ASP A 126 2.46 -15.55 10.50
N GLN A 127 2.95 -14.32 10.39
CA GLN A 127 3.69 -13.65 11.47
C GLN A 127 2.84 -13.47 12.74
N LEU A 128 1.54 -13.21 12.57
CA LEU A 128 0.60 -13.13 13.69
C LEU A 128 0.24 -14.51 14.25
N GLY A 129 0.37 -15.59 13.49
CA GLY A 129 -0.04 -16.93 13.89
C GLY A 129 -1.52 -17.02 14.22
N ILE A 130 -2.34 -16.30 13.51
CA ILE A 130 -3.80 -16.25 13.63
C ILE A 130 -4.37 -16.29 12.22
N ASP A 131 -5.35 -17.16 11.99
CA ASP A 131 -6.08 -17.18 10.73
C ASP A 131 -6.94 -15.92 10.60
N LEU A 132 -6.61 -15.07 9.64
CA LEU A 132 -7.22 -13.76 9.44
C LEU A 132 -7.53 -13.56 7.95
N PRO A 133 -8.63 -12.88 7.62
CA PRO A 133 -8.91 -12.48 6.25
C PRO A 133 -7.78 -11.63 5.67
N VAL A 134 -7.21 -12.11 4.55
CA VAL A 134 -6.17 -11.39 3.81
C VAL A 134 -6.84 -10.54 2.73
N ILE A 135 -6.85 -9.24 2.93
CA ILE A 135 -7.38 -8.27 1.95
C ILE A 135 -6.29 -7.25 1.64
N ALA A 136 -5.56 -7.51 0.57
CA ALA A 136 -4.52 -6.61 0.06
C ALA A 136 -5.09 -5.24 -0.32
N ASN A 137 -4.23 -4.23 -0.46
CA ASN A 137 -4.67 -2.92 -0.95
C ASN A 137 -5.05 -3.01 -2.43
N GLY A 138 -6.10 -2.30 -2.81
CA GLY A 138 -6.51 -2.16 -4.21
C GLY A 138 -5.80 -1.01 -4.93
N VAL A 139 -5.80 -1.06 -6.26
CA VAL A 139 -5.38 0.03 -7.13
C VAL A 139 -6.57 0.57 -7.92
N ASN A 140 -6.63 1.89 -8.07
CA ASN A 140 -7.67 2.56 -8.86
C ASN A 140 -7.25 2.55 -10.35
N LEU A 141 -7.89 1.70 -11.16
CA LEU A 141 -7.57 1.56 -12.57
C LEU A 141 -7.98 2.78 -13.42
N ASP A 142 -8.93 3.59 -12.96
CA ASP A 142 -9.30 4.83 -13.65
C ASP A 142 -8.23 5.90 -13.44
N GLN A 143 -7.68 5.97 -12.23
CA GLN A 143 -6.57 6.86 -11.90
C GLN A 143 -5.27 6.42 -12.58
N PHE A 144 -4.98 5.10 -12.56
CA PHE A 144 -3.82 4.50 -13.23
C PHE A 144 -4.22 4.00 -14.63
N ALA A 145 -4.80 4.90 -15.43
CA ALA A 145 -5.15 4.63 -16.82
C ALA A 145 -3.88 4.47 -17.69
N LEU A 146 -4.00 3.63 -18.71
CA LEU A 146 -2.88 3.43 -19.64
C LEU A 146 -2.69 4.68 -20.51
N VAL A 147 -1.47 5.16 -20.54
CA VAL A 147 -0.98 6.18 -21.45
C VAL A 147 -0.01 5.52 -22.41
N ASP A 148 -0.05 5.92 -23.68
CA ASP A 148 0.91 5.44 -24.69
C ASP A 148 2.36 5.72 -24.22
N TYR A 149 3.24 4.74 -24.40
CA TYR A 149 4.62 4.79 -23.91
C TYR A 149 5.40 5.98 -24.44
N HIS A 150 5.31 6.28 -25.74
CA HIS A 150 6.05 7.38 -26.36
C HIS A 150 5.49 8.73 -25.91
N THR A 151 4.16 8.85 -25.84
CA THR A 151 3.49 10.05 -25.31
C THR A 151 3.85 10.32 -23.87
N ALA A 152 3.86 9.29 -23.01
CA ALA A 152 4.24 9.42 -21.62
C ALA A 152 5.70 9.86 -21.45
N ARG A 153 6.63 9.31 -22.26
CA ARG A 153 8.05 9.69 -22.25
C ARG A 153 8.25 11.16 -22.61
N GLN A 154 7.56 11.64 -23.64
CA GLN A 154 7.61 13.06 -24.03
C GLN A 154 7.15 13.97 -22.90
N ARG A 155 6.02 13.62 -22.22
CA ARG A 155 5.47 14.38 -21.09
C ARG A 155 6.39 14.36 -19.87
N CYS A 156 7.08 13.25 -19.62
CA CYS A 156 8.05 13.12 -18.53
C CYS A 156 9.41 13.76 -18.85
N GLY A 157 9.65 14.21 -20.09
CA GLY A 157 10.94 14.74 -20.54
C GLY A 157 12.06 13.67 -20.58
N PHE A 158 11.70 12.40 -20.82
CA PHE A 158 12.66 11.32 -20.94
C PHE A 158 13.37 11.36 -22.29
N GLU A 159 14.70 11.30 -22.23
CA GLU A 159 15.56 11.37 -23.42
C GLU A 159 15.39 10.14 -24.30
N GLU A 160 15.40 10.35 -25.61
CA GLU A 160 15.38 9.26 -26.58
C GLU A 160 16.68 8.45 -26.51
N GLY A 161 16.59 7.15 -26.71
CA GLY A 161 17.73 6.22 -26.61
C GLY A 161 18.11 5.82 -25.18
N LYS A 162 17.70 6.56 -24.14
CA LYS A 162 17.95 6.17 -22.75
C LYS A 162 16.89 5.21 -22.20
N LYS A 163 17.29 4.40 -21.23
CA LYS A 163 16.43 3.48 -20.47
C LYS A 163 16.21 4.01 -19.05
N TYR A 164 14.97 4.06 -18.60
CA TYR A 164 14.61 4.63 -17.31
C TYR A 164 14.11 3.56 -16.34
N VAL A 165 14.89 3.36 -15.27
CA VAL A 165 14.53 2.59 -14.10
C VAL A 165 13.95 3.58 -13.07
N ILE A 166 12.64 3.59 -12.88
CA ILE A 166 12.02 4.49 -11.89
C ILE A 166 12.00 3.86 -10.50
N TRP A 167 12.13 4.72 -9.49
CA TRP A 167 12.08 4.34 -8.09
C TRP A 167 11.16 5.30 -7.34
N CYS A 168 9.95 4.83 -6.94
CA CYS A 168 8.87 5.68 -6.46
C CYS A 168 8.85 5.78 -4.94
N SER A 169 9.64 6.66 -4.37
CA SER A 169 9.61 7.07 -2.97
C SER A 169 10.52 8.27 -2.72
N HIS A 170 10.40 8.91 -1.54
CA HIS A 170 11.38 9.92 -1.15
C HIS A 170 12.69 9.25 -0.72
N PRO A 171 13.86 9.65 -1.26
CA PRO A 171 15.16 9.01 -1.00
C PRO A 171 15.57 8.95 0.49
N SER A 172 15.09 9.87 1.32
CA SER A 172 15.37 9.89 2.77
C SER A 172 14.69 8.76 3.56
N ARG A 173 13.77 8.02 2.96
CA ARG A 173 13.08 6.92 3.62
C ARG A 173 13.98 5.69 3.69
N SER A 174 14.61 5.48 4.84
CA SER A 174 15.62 4.42 5.05
C SER A 174 15.08 3.01 4.78
N GLU A 175 13.82 2.74 5.08
CA GLU A 175 13.18 1.44 4.83
C GLU A 175 12.98 1.12 3.35
N LYS A 176 13.05 2.13 2.47
CA LYS A 176 12.95 1.98 1.01
C LYS A 176 14.29 1.71 0.33
N ARG A 177 15.42 1.96 1.03
CA ARG A 177 16.77 1.57 0.61
C ARG A 177 17.19 2.12 -0.75
N TYR A 178 17.02 3.44 -0.97
CA TYR A 178 17.49 4.11 -2.19
C TYR A 178 18.97 3.81 -2.54
N PRO A 179 19.93 3.78 -1.56
CA PRO A 179 21.30 3.40 -1.84
C PRO A 179 21.48 2.00 -2.45
N LEU A 180 20.59 1.05 -2.14
CA LEU A 180 20.61 -0.27 -2.77
C LEU A 180 20.19 -0.20 -4.25
N ALA A 181 19.18 0.63 -4.56
CA ALA A 181 18.77 0.90 -5.95
C ALA A 181 19.92 1.55 -6.76
N GLN A 182 20.59 2.56 -6.16
CA GLN A 182 21.75 3.20 -6.79
C GLN A 182 22.87 2.20 -7.09
N LYS A 183 23.21 1.36 -6.09
CA LYS A 183 24.25 0.33 -6.28
C LYS A 183 23.88 -0.66 -7.39
N ALA A 184 22.63 -1.17 -7.40
CA ALA A 184 22.19 -2.14 -8.39
C ALA A 184 22.20 -1.58 -9.83
N VAL A 185 21.81 -0.31 -10.02
CA VAL A 185 21.86 0.34 -11.34
C VAL A 185 23.30 0.67 -11.75
N ALA A 186 24.14 1.13 -10.82
CA ALA A 186 25.56 1.40 -11.11
C ALA A 186 26.31 0.14 -11.57
N LEU A 187 25.97 -1.05 -11.05
CA LEU A 187 26.54 -2.32 -11.48
C LEU A 187 26.17 -2.75 -12.90
N LEU A 188 25.20 -2.10 -13.56
CA LEU A 188 24.90 -2.35 -14.98
C LEU A 188 26.03 -1.86 -15.91
N ASP A 189 26.77 -0.85 -15.47
CA ASP A 189 27.85 -0.20 -16.20
C ASP A 189 27.43 0.24 -17.63
N ASP A 190 26.18 0.81 -17.71
CA ASP A 190 25.59 1.29 -18.97
C ASP A 190 25.16 2.75 -18.81
N PRO A 191 25.85 3.71 -19.50
CA PRO A 191 25.55 5.15 -19.39
C PRO A 191 24.15 5.52 -19.94
N ASN A 192 23.53 4.64 -20.70
CA ASN A 192 22.18 4.85 -21.21
C ASN A 192 21.09 4.43 -20.21
N VAL A 193 21.43 3.79 -19.09
CA VAL A 193 20.47 3.42 -18.05
C VAL A 193 20.44 4.46 -16.94
N VAL A 194 19.28 5.07 -16.73
CA VAL A 194 19.08 6.14 -15.75
C VAL A 194 18.21 5.64 -14.59
N LEU A 195 18.73 5.72 -13.35
CA LEU A 195 17.88 5.58 -12.15
C LEU A 195 17.18 6.92 -11.89
N TYR A 196 15.86 6.93 -11.98
CA TYR A 196 15.05 8.13 -11.81
C TYR A 196 14.14 8.03 -10.58
N PRO A 197 14.42 8.79 -9.48
CA PRO A 197 13.57 8.79 -8.29
C PRO A 197 12.33 9.66 -8.53
N VAL A 198 11.15 9.05 -8.38
CA VAL A 198 9.85 9.73 -8.46
C VAL A 198 9.33 9.97 -7.04
N TYR A 199 9.32 11.22 -6.59
CA TYR A 199 8.83 11.61 -5.26
C TYR A 199 8.28 13.04 -5.29
N ASP A 200 7.47 13.36 -4.28
CA ASP A 200 6.80 14.67 -4.14
C ASP A 200 6.00 15.10 -5.38
N LYS A 201 5.50 14.10 -6.11
CA LYS A 201 4.67 14.29 -7.29
C LYS A 201 3.21 13.96 -6.99
N PRO A 202 2.25 14.69 -7.61
CA PRO A 202 0.85 14.26 -7.62
C PRO A 202 0.69 12.86 -8.21
N HIS A 203 -0.30 12.10 -7.73
CA HIS A 203 -0.54 10.74 -8.25
C HIS A 203 -0.83 10.73 -9.76
N SER A 204 -1.41 11.80 -10.32
CA SER A 204 -1.64 11.95 -11.76
C SER A 204 -0.35 11.98 -12.57
N GLU A 205 0.70 12.61 -12.05
CA GLU A 205 2.02 12.59 -12.69
C GLU A 205 2.72 11.23 -12.52
N VAL A 206 2.58 10.58 -11.36
CA VAL A 206 3.17 9.24 -11.11
C VAL A 206 2.72 8.22 -12.13
N VAL A 207 1.45 8.30 -12.61
CA VAL A 207 0.93 7.44 -13.67
C VAL A 207 1.74 7.61 -14.96
N GLU A 208 2.05 8.85 -15.36
CA GLU A 208 2.84 9.12 -16.57
C GLU A 208 4.25 8.54 -16.45
N TYR A 209 4.93 8.72 -15.30
CA TYR A 209 6.23 8.09 -15.07
C TYR A 209 6.17 6.55 -15.15
N MET A 210 5.13 5.91 -14.62
CA MET A 210 4.96 4.46 -14.70
C MET A 210 4.68 3.97 -16.13
N CYS A 211 3.96 4.76 -16.94
CA CYS A 211 3.73 4.46 -18.35
C CYS A 211 4.99 4.70 -19.19
N ALA A 212 5.81 5.70 -18.85
CA ALA A 212 7.03 6.09 -19.55
C ALA A 212 8.26 5.22 -19.23
N ALA A 213 8.28 4.59 -18.05
CA ALA A 213 9.45 3.84 -17.57
C ALA A 213 9.63 2.50 -18.27
N ASP A 214 10.89 2.09 -18.40
CA ASP A 214 11.24 0.74 -18.84
C ASP A 214 11.09 -0.28 -17.69
N VAL A 215 11.36 0.14 -16.44
CA VAL A 215 11.29 -0.73 -15.24
C VAL A 215 10.87 0.09 -14.01
N LEU A 216 9.94 -0.44 -13.20
CA LEU A 216 9.80 -0.02 -11.81
C LEU A 216 10.73 -0.86 -10.93
N LEU A 217 11.53 -0.21 -10.10
CA LEU A 217 12.41 -0.85 -9.12
C LEU A 217 11.90 -0.58 -7.68
N LEU A 218 11.67 -1.66 -6.90
CA LEU A 218 11.39 -1.57 -5.46
C LEU A 218 12.47 -2.31 -4.66
N THR A 219 13.14 -1.60 -3.75
CA THR A 219 14.27 -2.12 -2.92
C THR A 219 13.96 -2.16 -1.43
N SER A 220 12.68 -2.14 -1.05
CA SER A 220 12.23 -2.06 0.35
C SER A 220 12.71 -3.25 1.19
N VAL A 221 12.95 -2.97 2.49
CA VAL A 221 13.26 -4.01 3.51
C VAL A 221 12.01 -4.77 3.93
N CYS A 222 10.90 -4.04 4.02
CA CYS A 222 9.68 -4.53 4.66
C CYS A 222 8.47 -3.76 4.13
N GLU A 223 7.45 -4.50 3.71
CA GLU A 223 6.15 -3.96 3.29
C GLU A 223 5.03 -4.88 3.82
N GLY A 224 3.82 -4.35 3.87
CA GLY A 224 2.62 -5.19 4.07
C GLY A 224 2.05 -5.65 2.72
N SER A 225 1.77 -4.70 1.85
CA SER A 225 1.23 -4.88 0.50
C SER A 225 1.58 -3.60 -0.28
N PRO A 226 2.73 -3.56 -0.98
CA PRO A 226 3.23 -2.33 -1.60
C PRO A 226 2.34 -1.88 -2.75
N ASN A 227 1.73 -0.69 -2.60
CA ASN A 227 0.83 -0.13 -3.61
C ASN A 227 1.55 0.12 -4.93
N VAL A 228 2.78 0.61 -4.86
CA VAL A 228 3.59 0.96 -6.04
C VAL A 228 3.75 -0.20 -7.04
N ILE A 229 3.78 -1.45 -6.56
CA ILE A 229 3.82 -2.64 -7.43
C ILE A 229 2.51 -2.77 -8.21
N LYS A 230 1.37 -2.63 -7.53
CA LYS A 230 0.04 -2.70 -8.15
C LYS A 230 -0.23 -1.53 -9.10
N GLU A 231 0.26 -0.36 -8.73
CA GLU A 231 0.23 0.85 -9.55
C GLU A 231 1.04 0.66 -10.85
N ALA A 232 2.26 0.14 -10.76
CA ALA A 232 3.07 -0.21 -11.93
C ALA A 232 2.43 -1.29 -12.79
N MET A 233 1.88 -2.34 -12.15
CA MET A 233 1.14 -3.39 -12.87
C MET A 233 -0.11 -2.85 -13.57
N ALA A 234 -0.84 -1.91 -12.94
CA ALA A 234 -1.97 -1.23 -13.57
C ALA A 234 -1.57 -0.44 -14.82
N CYS A 235 -0.33 0.09 -14.85
CA CYS A 235 0.28 0.73 -16.01
C CYS A 235 1.03 -0.24 -16.93
N ASN A 236 0.95 -1.55 -16.70
CA ASN A 236 1.69 -2.58 -17.44
C ASN A 236 3.22 -2.37 -17.45
N CYS A 237 3.77 -1.64 -16.46
CA CYS A 237 5.20 -1.42 -16.32
C CYS A 237 5.92 -2.70 -15.88
N PRO A 238 7.06 -3.10 -16.48
CA PRO A 238 7.90 -4.16 -15.94
C PRO A 238 8.35 -3.84 -14.51
N VAL A 239 8.47 -4.88 -13.67
CA VAL A 239 8.74 -4.73 -12.25
C VAL A 239 9.95 -5.55 -11.82
N VAL A 240 10.88 -4.90 -11.13
CA VAL A 240 11.95 -5.56 -10.36
C VAL A 240 11.76 -5.19 -8.89
N THR A 241 11.70 -6.17 -8.02
CA THR A 241 11.37 -5.94 -6.61
C THR A 241 12.10 -6.90 -5.67
N THR A 242 12.43 -6.44 -4.47
CA THR A 242 12.79 -7.33 -3.37
C THR A 242 11.55 -8.11 -2.89
N ASP A 243 11.75 -9.32 -2.34
CA ASP A 243 10.67 -10.17 -1.81
C ASP A 243 10.11 -9.60 -0.49
N VAL A 244 9.12 -8.72 -0.58
CA VAL A 244 8.47 -8.06 0.55
C VAL A 244 6.94 -8.11 0.45
N GLY A 245 6.28 -8.20 1.59
CA GLY A 245 4.82 -8.19 1.67
C GLY A 245 4.16 -9.31 0.86
N ASP A 246 3.32 -8.91 -0.09
CA ASP A 246 2.56 -9.78 -0.98
C ASP A 246 3.09 -9.84 -2.42
N VAL A 247 4.28 -9.28 -2.70
CA VAL A 247 4.78 -9.11 -4.08
C VAL A 247 4.85 -10.41 -4.86
N THR A 248 5.35 -11.49 -4.24
CA THR A 248 5.47 -12.82 -4.89
C THR A 248 4.10 -13.36 -5.32
N TRP A 249 3.08 -13.16 -4.50
CA TRP A 249 1.70 -13.54 -4.84
C TRP A 249 1.11 -12.64 -5.93
N VAL A 250 1.27 -11.34 -5.80
CA VAL A 250 0.70 -10.36 -6.75
C VAL A 250 1.30 -10.53 -8.13
N THR A 251 2.63 -10.64 -8.21
CA THR A 251 3.34 -10.79 -9.49
C THR A 251 3.21 -12.20 -10.08
N GLY A 252 3.17 -13.23 -9.24
CA GLY A 252 2.76 -14.62 -9.52
C GLY A 252 3.18 -15.21 -10.87
N GLY A 253 4.47 -15.10 -11.26
CA GLY A 253 4.96 -15.62 -12.53
C GLY A 253 4.58 -14.81 -13.75
N LEU A 254 4.05 -13.59 -13.58
CA LEU A 254 3.77 -12.66 -14.69
C LEU A 254 5.05 -12.33 -15.45
N ALA A 255 5.07 -12.56 -16.76
CA ALA A 255 6.18 -12.19 -17.63
C ALA A 255 6.47 -10.69 -17.54
N GLY A 256 7.74 -10.31 -17.37
CA GLY A 256 8.17 -8.94 -17.16
C GLY A 256 8.19 -8.52 -15.69
N THR A 257 8.19 -9.49 -14.76
CA THR A 257 8.36 -9.24 -13.32
C THR A 257 9.45 -10.14 -12.72
N TRP A 258 10.28 -9.56 -11.85
CA TRP A 258 11.38 -10.27 -11.16
C TRP A 258 11.34 -9.94 -9.68
N VAL A 259 11.27 -10.99 -8.88
CA VAL A 259 11.34 -10.91 -7.42
C VAL A 259 12.68 -11.49 -6.97
N VAL A 260 13.46 -10.72 -6.24
CA VAL A 260 14.81 -11.11 -5.80
C VAL A 260 14.95 -11.06 -4.28
N PRO A 261 15.91 -11.77 -3.69
CA PRO A 261 16.19 -11.68 -2.26
C PRO A 261 16.53 -10.26 -1.83
N TYR A 262 16.14 -9.90 -0.60
CA TYR A 262 16.46 -8.60 -0.04
C TYR A 262 17.98 -8.42 0.18
N GLY A 263 18.48 -7.24 -0.16
CA GLY A 263 19.88 -6.84 0.10
C GLY A 263 20.88 -7.26 -0.96
N ASP A 264 20.46 -8.06 -1.94
CA ASP A 264 21.32 -8.58 -3.00
C ASP A 264 21.34 -7.61 -4.20
N ALA A 265 22.40 -6.79 -4.28
CA ALA A 265 22.56 -5.81 -5.36
C ALA A 265 22.88 -6.46 -6.70
N ASP A 266 23.57 -7.60 -6.71
CA ASP A 266 23.95 -8.32 -7.93
C ASP A 266 22.72 -9.02 -8.53
N ALA A 267 21.88 -9.64 -7.69
CA ALA A 267 20.60 -10.19 -8.12
C ALA A 267 19.66 -9.10 -8.67
N LEU A 268 19.61 -7.93 -8.03
CA LEU A 268 18.85 -6.78 -8.54
C LEU A 268 19.38 -6.29 -9.87
N GLN A 269 20.69 -6.15 -10.01
CA GLN A 269 21.36 -5.77 -11.27
C GLN A 269 20.99 -6.73 -12.40
N GLN A 270 21.09 -8.04 -12.16
CA GLN A 270 20.74 -9.05 -13.17
C GLN A 270 19.25 -8.99 -13.52
N ALA A 271 18.38 -8.81 -12.54
CA ALA A 271 16.95 -8.67 -12.75
C ALA A 271 16.60 -7.40 -13.56
N ILE A 272 17.26 -6.27 -13.29
CA ILE A 272 17.10 -5.03 -14.07
C ILE A 272 17.56 -5.27 -15.51
N ARG A 273 18.72 -5.90 -15.71
CA ARG A 273 19.21 -6.23 -17.07
C ARG A 273 18.21 -7.09 -17.84
N ASN A 274 17.63 -8.11 -17.20
CA ASN A 274 16.61 -8.97 -17.81
C ASN A 274 15.32 -8.19 -18.12
N ALA A 275 14.93 -7.25 -17.26
CA ALA A 275 13.76 -6.40 -17.46
C ALA A 275 13.95 -5.44 -18.65
N LEU A 276 15.14 -4.86 -18.79
CA LEU A 276 15.48 -4.00 -19.93
C LEU A 276 15.53 -4.80 -21.25
N LEU A 277 16.05 -6.04 -21.22
CA LEU A 277 16.08 -6.94 -22.39
C LEU A 277 14.69 -7.45 -22.75
N PHE A 278 13.76 -7.58 -21.78
CA PHE A 278 12.36 -7.95 -22.04
C PHE A 278 11.70 -6.96 -23.00
N GLY A 279 11.99 -5.67 -22.89
CA GLY A 279 11.76 -4.63 -23.89
C GLY A 279 10.30 -4.38 -24.29
N LYS A 280 9.31 -4.87 -23.52
CA LYS A 280 7.87 -4.71 -23.80
C LYS A 280 7.09 -4.45 -22.54
N ARG A 281 5.82 -4.07 -22.67
CA ARG A 281 4.90 -3.90 -21.55
C ARG A 281 4.39 -5.27 -21.06
N THR A 282 4.04 -5.34 -19.78
CA THR A 282 3.50 -6.56 -19.15
C THR A 282 1.96 -6.65 -19.32
N GLN A 283 1.38 -7.75 -18.86
CA GLN A 283 -0.07 -7.90 -18.67
C GLN A 283 -0.48 -7.70 -17.21
N GLY A 284 0.21 -6.79 -16.52
CA GLY A 284 0.00 -6.53 -15.10
C GLY A 284 -1.41 -6.06 -14.76
N ARG A 285 -2.00 -5.23 -15.62
CA ARG A 285 -3.37 -4.73 -15.45
C ARG A 285 -4.41 -5.84 -15.46
N GLU A 286 -4.28 -6.78 -16.36
CA GLU A 286 -5.16 -7.96 -16.42
C GLU A 286 -4.98 -8.85 -15.18
N ARG A 287 -3.75 -9.02 -14.72
CA ARG A 287 -3.45 -9.73 -13.49
C ARG A 287 -4.10 -9.07 -12.26
N ILE A 288 -4.10 -7.75 -12.16
CA ILE A 288 -4.80 -7.00 -11.11
C ILE A 288 -6.32 -7.29 -11.12
N LEU A 289 -6.94 -7.30 -12.29
CA LEU A 289 -8.36 -7.63 -12.44
C LEU A 289 -8.65 -9.07 -12.00
N THR A 290 -7.85 -10.04 -12.46
CA THR A 290 -8.00 -11.46 -12.13
C THR A 290 -7.86 -11.74 -10.63
N LEU A 291 -6.94 -11.03 -9.95
CA LEU A 291 -6.75 -11.18 -8.50
C LEU A 291 -7.82 -10.46 -7.67
N GLY A 292 -8.68 -9.67 -8.29
CA GLY A 292 -9.68 -8.87 -7.60
C GLY A 292 -9.05 -7.78 -6.74
N LEU A 293 -8.04 -7.09 -7.29
CA LEU A 293 -7.25 -6.04 -6.63
C LEU A 293 -7.56 -4.63 -7.15
N THR A 294 -8.69 -4.42 -7.84
CA THR A 294 -9.18 -3.06 -8.05
C THR A 294 -9.71 -2.47 -6.74
N THR A 295 -9.69 -1.14 -6.61
CA THR A 295 -10.24 -0.48 -5.41
C THR A 295 -11.70 -0.85 -5.17
N GLN A 296 -12.50 -1.03 -6.23
CA GLN A 296 -13.89 -1.46 -6.14
C GLN A 296 -14.02 -2.88 -5.60
N GLN A 297 -13.31 -3.86 -6.19
CA GLN A 297 -13.35 -5.25 -5.74
C GLN A 297 -12.87 -5.40 -4.28
N VAL A 298 -11.85 -4.63 -3.89
CA VAL A 298 -11.37 -4.59 -2.50
C VAL A 298 -12.42 -3.96 -1.56
N ALA A 299 -13.10 -2.90 -1.98
CA ALA A 299 -14.18 -2.30 -1.21
C ALA A 299 -15.34 -3.28 -0.98
N GLN A 300 -15.73 -4.06 -2.02
CA GLN A 300 -16.74 -5.10 -1.91
C GLN A 300 -16.35 -6.19 -0.92
N LYS A 301 -15.10 -6.67 -0.94
CA LYS A 301 -14.58 -7.64 0.03
C LYS A 301 -14.63 -7.10 1.47
N ILE A 302 -14.29 -5.83 1.67
CA ILE A 302 -14.36 -5.19 3.00
C ILE A 302 -15.81 -5.00 3.44
N LYS A 303 -16.69 -4.57 2.52
CA LYS A 303 -18.11 -4.41 2.81
C LYS A 303 -18.76 -5.74 3.20
N ALA A 304 -18.41 -6.84 2.54
CA ALA A 304 -18.89 -8.17 2.92
C ALA A 304 -18.53 -8.53 4.37
N ILE A 305 -17.35 -8.12 4.86
CA ILE A 305 -17.00 -8.30 6.28
C ILE A 305 -17.86 -7.38 7.17
N TYR A 306 -18.10 -6.14 6.77
CA TYR A 306 -18.97 -5.25 7.52
C TYR A 306 -20.39 -5.82 7.68
N ASP A 307 -20.93 -6.46 6.64
CA ASP A 307 -22.26 -7.03 6.61
C ASP A 307 -22.40 -8.26 7.56
N THR A 308 -21.27 -8.82 8.05
CA THR A 308 -21.24 -9.93 9.03
C THR A 308 -21.08 -9.47 10.48
N LEU A 309 -20.84 -8.20 10.76
CA LEU A 309 -20.59 -7.64 12.09
C LEU A 309 -21.85 -7.09 12.75
#